data_741a930d7d05e8ac58988ec6cac22cc6
#
_entry.id   741a930d7d05e8ac58988ec6cac22cc6
#
_cell.length_a   1.000
_cell.length_b   1.000
_cell.length_c   1.000
_cell.angle_alpha   90.00
_cell.angle_beta   90.00
_cell.angle_gamma   90.00
#
_symmetry.space_group_name_H-M   'P 1'
#
loop_
_entity.id
_entity.type
_entity.pdbx_description
1 polymer ?
#
loop_
_entity_poly.entity_id
_entity_poly.type
_entity_poly.pdbx_seq_one_letter_code
_entity_poly.pdbx_strand_id
1 'polypeptide(L)'
;LTHYDYWQDKLKPGILIESRADMLIYGMGEKPLRSLVAELKKGTPFSEIKSIPQTAYLSTPKDMAQMALEDDIHLFSHEECLQDKLKQAKNFRHIEEESNKMEASRILQIVGDEVIVVNPPFPPMTEAELDASFDYPYTRLPHPKYKGKTISAFDMIQYSVNIHRGCFGGCAFCTISAHQGKFIASRSKQSILKEVKAITE
;
A
#
# COMPACT_ATOMS: atom_id res chain seq x y z
N LEU A 1 -2.94 -6.91 -8.29
CA LEU A 1 -2.33 -7.93 -9.15
C LEU A 1 -2.91 -9.29 -8.84
N THR A 2 -2.79 -10.22 -9.79
CA THR A 2 -3.21 -11.63 -9.61
C THR A 2 -2.57 -12.22 -8.35
N HIS A 3 -3.39 -12.83 -7.51
CA HIS A 3 -2.96 -13.44 -6.26
C HIS A 3 -3.72 -14.74 -5.98
N TYR A 4 -3.11 -15.60 -5.16
CA TYR A 4 -3.74 -16.84 -4.72
C TYR A 4 -4.52 -16.60 -3.43
N ASP A 5 -5.84 -16.80 -3.52
CA ASP A 5 -6.73 -16.83 -2.36
C ASP A 5 -6.79 -18.27 -1.82
N TYR A 6 -6.08 -18.53 -0.73
CA TYR A 6 -5.99 -19.87 -0.16
C TYR A 6 -7.30 -20.33 0.53
N TRP A 7 -8.15 -19.39 0.93
CA TRP A 7 -9.45 -19.74 1.50
C TRP A 7 -10.40 -20.32 0.44
N GLN A 8 -10.33 -19.79 -0.78
CA GLN A 8 -11.18 -20.23 -1.88
C GLN A 8 -10.45 -21.22 -2.81
N ASP A 9 -9.16 -21.49 -2.57
CA ASP A 9 -8.29 -22.30 -3.43
C ASP A 9 -8.32 -21.83 -4.89
N LYS A 10 -8.18 -20.52 -5.12
CA LYS A 10 -8.30 -19.91 -6.45
C LYS A 10 -7.28 -18.80 -6.67
N LEU A 11 -6.81 -18.68 -7.90
CA LEU A 11 -6.20 -17.45 -8.38
C LEU A 11 -7.30 -16.42 -8.66
N LYS A 12 -7.16 -15.22 -8.07
CA LYS A 12 -8.04 -14.10 -8.29
C LYS A 12 -7.33 -12.98 -9.02
N PRO A 13 -8.07 -12.19 -9.83
CA PRO A 13 -7.53 -10.95 -10.37
C PRO A 13 -7.23 -9.96 -9.23
N GLY A 14 -6.63 -8.85 -9.53
CA GLY A 14 -6.36 -7.82 -8.53
C GLY A 14 -7.65 -7.20 -7.97
N ILE A 15 -7.58 -6.69 -6.73
CA ILE A 15 -8.72 -6.08 -6.04
C ILE A 15 -9.37 -4.93 -6.83
N LEU A 16 -8.62 -4.20 -7.64
CA LEU A 16 -9.15 -3.13 -8.51
C LEU A 16 -10.14 -3.68 -9.55
N ILE A 17 -9.86 -4.87 -10.10
CA ILE A 17 -10.77 -5.53 -11.04
C ILE A 17 -12.07 -5.94 -10.34
N GLU A 18 -11.98 -6.50 -9.13
CA GLU A 18 -13.15 -6.99 -8.40
C GLU A 18 -13.99 -5.84 -7.80
N SER A 19 -13.34 -4.83 -7.25
CA SER A 19 -14.01 -3.70 -6.57
C SER A 19 -14.48 -2.60 -7.50
N ARG A 20 -13.89 -2.51 -8.69
CA ARG A 20 -14.07 -1.38 -9.62
C ARG A 20 -13.75 -0.02 -8.99
N ALA A 21 -12.85 0.00 -8.02
CA ALA A 21 -12.36 1.24 -7.45
C ALA A 21 -11.51 2.01 -8.46
N ASP A 22 -11.62 3.34 -8.46
CA ASP A 22 -10.88 4.20 -9.38
C ASP A 22 -9.37 4.21 -9.12
N MET A 23 -8.99 4.08 -7.86
CA MET A 23 -7.58 4.05 -7.43
C MET A 23 -7.45 3.26 -6.13
N LEU A 24 -6.32 2.58 -5.99
CA LEU A 24 -5.89 1.94 -4.75
C LEU A 24 -4.62 2.62 -4.25
N ILE A 25 -4.61 3.00 -2.98
CA ILE A 25 -3.41 3.43 -2.26
C ILE A 25 -2.93 2.23 -1.44
N TYR A 26 -1.68 1.83 -1.61
CA TYR A 26 -1.12 0.68 -0.91
C TYR A 26 -0.04 1.08 0.09
N GLY A 27 0.27 0.16 1.01
CA GLY A 27 1.30 0.38 2.02
C GLY A 27 0.94 1.47 3.02
N MET A 28 1.91 2.32 3.35
CA MET A 28 1.73 3.45 4.28
C MET A 28 1.10 4.63 3.55
N GLY A 29 -0.20 4.84 3.74
CA GLY A 29 -1.04 5.72 2.94
C GLY A 29 -0.86 7.22 3.12
N GLU A 30 -0.08 7.69 4.09
CA GLU A 30 0.00 9.11 4.47
C GLU A 30 0.51 10.01 3.32
N LYS A 31 1.62 9.63 2.68
CA LYS A 31 2.20 10.41 1.57
C LYS A 31 1.31 10.40 0.32
N PRO A 32 0.89 9.24 -0.21
CA PRO A 32 0.07 9.22 -1.42
C PRO A 32 -1.29 9.87 -1.22
N LEU A 33 -1.92 9.74 -0.05
CA LEU A 33 -3.19 10.40 0.23
C LEU A 33 -3.03 11.93 0.25
N ARG A 34 -1.98 12.45 0.88
CA ARG A 34 -1.68 13.89 0.86
C ARG A 34 -1.43 14.40 -0.55
N SER A 35 -0.69 13.64 -1.37
CA SER A 35 -0.41 13.97 -2.76
C SER A 35 -1.70 14.00 -3.59
N LEU A 36 -2.56 12.99 -3.41
CA LEU A 36 -3.86 12.92 -4.08
C LEU A 36 -4.74 14.14 -3.74
N VAL A 37 -4.85 14.45 -2.44
CA VAL A 37 -5.63 15.62 -1.98
C VAL A 37 -5.04 16.93 -2.52
N ALA A 38 -3.72 17.04 -2.63
CA ALA A 38 -3.07 18.22 -3.20
C ALA A 38 -3.40 18.40 -4.69
N GLU A 39 -3.39 17.33 -5.48
CA GLU A 39 -3.79 17.38 -6.91
C GLU A 39 -5.26 17.74 -7.06
N LEU A 40 -6.15 17.14 -6.28
CA LEU A 40 -7.58 17.48 -6.31
C LEU A 40 -7.84 18.94 -5.93
N LYS A 41 -7.09 19.51 -4.96
CA LYS A 41 -7.19 20.93 -4.59
C LYS A 41 -6.71 21.87 -5.68
N LYS A 42 -5.80 21.43 -6.57
CA LYS A 42 -5.39 22.19 -7.77
C LYS A 42 -6.45 22.16 -8.86
N GLY A 43 -7.49 21.34 -8.73
CA GLY A 43 -8.53 21.13 -9.73
C GLY A 43 -8.16 20.09 -10.79
N THR A 44 -7.10 19.29 -10.59
CA THR A 44 -6.74 18.22 -11.51
C THR A 44 -7.85 17.18 -11.55
N PRO A 45 -8.41 16.84 -12.72
CA PRO A 45 -9.42 15.79 -12.84
C PRO A 45 -8.89 14.45 -12.30
N PHE A 46 -9.70 13.74 -11.53
CA PHE A 46 -9.28 12.48 -10.92
C PHE A 46 -8.75 11.46 -11.95
N SER A 47 -9.38 11.40 -13.12
CA SER A 47 -8.98 10.51 -14.23
C SER A 47 -7.58 10.78 -14.78
N GLU A 48 -7.03 11.98 -14.57
CA GLU A 48 -5.69 12.39 -15.00
C GLU A 48 -4.62 12.14 -13.93
N ILE A 49 -5.03 11.89 -12.68
CA ILE A 49 -4.10 11.65 -11.57
C ILE A 49 -3.61 10.20 -11.63
N LYS A 50 -2.57 9.93 -12.43
CA LYS A 50 -2.03 8.58 -12.66
C LYS A 50 -0.57 8.40 -12.23
N SER A 51 0.11 9.49 -11.83
CA SER A 51 1.56 9.49 -11.57
C SER A 51 1.94 9.52 -10.09
N ILE A 52 0.97 9.46 -9.18
CA ILE A 52 1.28 9.47 -7.74
C ILE A 52 1.94 8.14 -7.37
N PRO A 53 3.15 8.16 -6.77
CA PRO A 53 3.77 6.94 -6.26
C PRO A 53 2.89 6.24 -5.21
N GLN A 54 3.07 4.93 -5.06
CA GLN A 54 2.35 4.12 -4.07
C GLN A 54 0.84 4.05 -4.32
N THR A 55 0.44 4.20 -5.59
CA THR A 55 -0.94 4.03 -6.04
C THR A 55 -1.02 2.96 -7.12
N ALA A 56 -2.21 2.39 -7.28
CA ALA A 56 -2.52 1.54 -8.41
C ALA A 56 -3.88 1.93 -9.00
N TYR A 57 -4.03 1.75 -10.31
CA TYR A 57 -5.24 2.10 -11.05
C TYR A 57 -5.44 1.18 -12.26
N LEU A 58 -6.63 1.23 -12.85
CA LEU A 58 -6.93 0.51 -14.09
C LEU A 58 -6.69 1.41 -15.31
N SER A 59 -6.16 0.82 -16.36
CA SER A 59 -5.90 1.44 -17.65
C SER A 59 -6.28 0.49 -18.78
N THR A 60 -6.11 0.93 -20.02
CA THR A 60 -6.29 0.09 -21.21
C THR A 60 -4.93 -0.24 -21.83
N PRO A 61 -4.80 -1.36 -22.59
CA PRO A 61 -3.58 -1.65 -23.34
C PRO A 61 -3.19 -0.51 -24.31
N LYS A 62 -4.19 0.15 -24.88
CA LYS A 62 -3.97 1.30 -25.80
C LYS A 62 -3.34 2.48 -25.08
N ASP A 63 -3.87 2.86 -23.93
CA ASP A 63 -3.33 3.97 -23.14
C ASP A 63 -1.92 3.64 -22.63
N MET A 64 -1.70 2.39 -22.21
CA MET A 64 -0.39 1.95 -21.72
C MET A 64 0.68 1.96 -22.81
N ALA A 65 0.32 1.62 -24.06
CA ALA A 65 1.26 1.72 -25.18
C ALA A 65 1.75 3.16 -25.44
N GLN A 66 0.94 4.16 -25.09
CA GLN A 66 1.32 5.58 -25.19
C GLN A 66 2.09 6.10 -23.97
N MET A 67 1.93 5.44 -22.81
CA MET A 67 2.51 5.84 -21.53
C MET A 67 3.64 4.87 -21.07
N ALA A 68 4.10 3.98 -21.95
CA ALA A 68 5.12 2.99 -21.62
C ALA A 68 6.44 3.67 -21.19
N LEU A 69 7.05 3.13 -20.16
CA LEU A 69 8.37 3.50 -19.69
C LEU A 69 9.35 2.37 -20.03
N GLU A 70 10.62 2.70 -20.22
CA GLU A 70 11.65 1.71 -20.60
C GLU A 70 11.87 0.65 -19.50
N ASP A 71 11.67 1.04 -18.25
CA ASP A 71 11.88 0.21 -17.06
C ASP A 71 10.60 -0.44 -16.52
N ASP A 72 9.48 -0.37 -17.25
CA ASP A 72 8.23 -1.03 -16.84
C ASP A 72 8.42 -2.56 -16.72
N ILE A 73 7.94 -3.11 -15.62
CA ILE A 73 7.90 -4.56 -15.39
C ILE A 73 6.57 -5.12 -15.87
N HIS A 74 6.60 -5.89 -16.94
CA HIS A 74 5.44 -6.55 -17.50
C HIS A 74 5.31 -7.97 -16.91
N LEU A 75 4.27 -8.17 -16.12
CA LEU A 75 3.93 -9.49 -15.58
C LEU A 75 3.16 -10.32 -16.61
N PHE A 76 3.21 -11.63 -16.46
CA PHE A 76 2.28 -12.53 -17.15
C PHE A 76 0.84 -12.15 -16.80
N SER A 77 -0.05 -12.22 -17.78
CA SER A 77 -1.45 -11.88 -17.60
C SER A 77 -2.15 -12.78 -16.58
N HIS A 78 -3.31 -12.36 -16.11
CA HIS A 78 -4.13 -13.20 -15.23
C HIS A 78 -4.46 -14.56 -15.90
N GLU A 79 -4.86 -14.52 -17.15
CA GLU A 79 -5.24 -15.70 -17.94
C GLU A 79 -4.07 -16.67 -18.12
N GLU A 80 -2.88 -16.15 -18.38
CA GLU A 80 -1.67 -16.97 -18.45
C GLU A 80 -1.33 -17.62 -17.09
N CYS A 81 -1.53 -16.90 -15.99
CA CYS A 81 -1.32 -17.44 -14.64
C CYS A 81 -2.34 -18.53 -14.28
N LEU A 82 -3.59 -18.43 -14.77
CA LEU A 82 -4.59 -19.47 -14.59
C LEU A 82 -4.21 -20.77 -15.32
N GLN A 83 -3.52 -20.67 -16.46
CA GLN A 83 -3.10 -21.82 -17.26
C GLN A 83 -1.78 -22.44 -16.77
N ASP A 84 -0.89 -21.64 -16.19
CA ASP A 84 0.45 -22.08 -15.80
C ASP A 84 0.86 -21.49 -14.44
N LYS A 85 0.92 -22.35 -13.42
CA LYS A 85 1.34 -21.99 -12.05
C LYS A 85 2.77 -21.44 -11.99
N LEU A 86 3.66 -21.84 -12.93
CA LEU A 86 5.03 -21.32 -12.99
C LEU A 86 5.04 -19.83 -13.40
N LYS A 87 4.11 -19.39 -14.23
CA LYS A 87 3.97 -17.98 -14.59
C LYS A 87 3.56 -17.14 -13.38
N GLN A 88 2.62 -17.64 -12.56
CA GLN A 88 2.26 -16.99 -11.31
C GLN A 88 3.45 -16.92 -10.34
N ALA A 89 4.23 -17.99 -10.23
CA ALA A 89 5.42 -17.99 -9.37
C ALA A 89 6.48 -16.99 -9.85
N LYS A 90 6.66 -16.84 -11.16
CA LYS A 90 7.57 -15.82 -11.75
C LYS A 90 7.06 -14.41 -11.50
N ASN A 91 5.75 -14.16 -11.64
CA ASN A 91 5.15 -12.87 -11.30
C ASN A 91 5.40 -12.51 -9.82
N PHE A 92 5.16 -13.46 -8.92
CA PHE A 92 5.43 -13.26 -7.51
C PHE A 92 6.89 -12.92 -7.23
N ARG A 93 7.82 -13.61 -7.90
CA ARG A 93 9.26 -13.31 -7.80
C ARG A 93 9.57 -11.87 -8.22
N HIS A 94 9.04 -11.41 -9.36
CA HIS A 94 9.24 -10.02 -9.82
C HIS A 94 8.69 -9.01 -8.82
N ILE A 95 7.47 -9.25 -8.28
CA ILE A 95 6.87 -8.38 -7.26
C ILE A 95 7.77 -8.33 -6.01
N GLU A 96 8.29 -9.46 -5.56
CA GLU A 96 9.19 -9.54 -4.41
C GLU A 96 10.54 -8.84 -4.67
N GLU A 97 11.13 -9.02 -5.85
CA GLU A 97 12.36 -8.34 -6.25
C GLU A 97 12.16 -6.82 -6.25
N GLU A 98 11.07 -6.31 -6.84
CA GLU A 98 10.76 -4.87 -6.83
C GLU A 98 10.50 -4.35 -5.41
N SER A 99 9.82 -5.11 -4.55
CA SER A 99 9.56 -4.71 -3.16
C SER A 99 10.81 -4.58 -2.30
N ASN A 100 11.96 -5.11 -2.75
CA ASN A 100 13.26 -4.99 -2.07
C ASN A 100 14.11 -3.82 -2.56
N LYS A 101 13.67 -3.10 -3.58
CA LYS A 101 14.43 -1.96 -4.15
C LYS A 101 14.03 -0.66 -3.46
N MET A 102 15.01 0.23 -3.28
CA MET A 102 14.75 1.62 -2.85
C MET A 102 14.09 2.43 -3.99
N GLU A 103 14.50 2.14 -5.22
CA GLU A 103 13.94 2.69 -6.45
C GLU A 103 13.38 1.53 -7.26
N ALA A 104 12.09 1.28 -7.07
CA ALA A 104 11.36 0.23 -7.75
C ALA A 104 10.78 0.74 -9.07
N SER A 105 10.58 -0.16 -10.01
CA SER A 105 9.92 0.11 -11.28
C SER A 105 8.40 -0.01 -11.17
N ARG A 106 7.70 0.57 -12.14
CA ARG A 106 6.25 0.43 -12.28
C ARG A 106 5.94 -1.00 -12.76
N ILE A 107 4.90 -1.59 -12.19
CA ILE A 107 4.49 -2.96 -12.51
C ILE A 107 3.17 -2.93 -13.26
N LEU A 108 3.09 -3.69 -14.36
CA LEU A 108 1.94 -3.79 -15.24
C LEU A 108 1.46 -5.24 -15.32
N GLN A 109 0.15 -5.46 -15.22
CA GLN A 109 -0.45 -6.77 -15.44
C GLN A 109 -1.74 -6.67 -16.25
N ILE A 110 -1.84 -7.42 -17.32
CA ILE A 110 -3.06 -7.53 -18.14
C ILE A 110 -4.04 -8.48 -17.45
N VAL A 111 -5.31 -8.08 -17.41
CA VAL A 111 -6.44 -8.88 -16.93
C VAL A 111 -7.62 -8.63 -17.87
N GLY A 112 -7.95 -9.57 -18.75
CA GLY A 112 -8.92 -9.38 -19.81
C GLY A 112 -8.50 -8.23 -20.74
N ASP A 113 -9.39 -7.25 -20.88
CA ASP A 113 -9.18 -6.05 -21.72
C ASP A 113 -8.59 -4.87 -20.91
N GLU A 114 -8.24 -5.06 -19.67
CA GLU A 114 -7.75 -4.02 -18.78
C GLU A 114 -6.29 -4.28 -18.37
N VAL A 115 -5.61 -3.22 -17.94
CA VAL A 115 -4.25 -3.27 -17.38
C VAL A 115 -4.28 -2.73 -15.96
N ILE A 116 -3.85 -3.53 -15.01
CA ILE A 116 -3.55 -3.04 -13.66
C ILE A 116 -2.18 -2.39 -13.70
N VAL A 117 -2.13 -1.10 -13.37
CA VAL A 117 -0.89 -0.32 -13.27
C VAL A 117 -0.59 -0.11 -11.79
N VAL A 118 0.59 -0.51 -11.35
CA VAL A 118 1.06 -0.28 -9.98
C VAL A 118 2.26 0.65 -10.04
N ASN A 119 2.09 1.88 -9.59
CA ASN A 119 3.19 2.83 -9.47
C ASN A 119 4.18 2.40 -8.38
N PRO A 120 5.47 2.72 -8.51
CA PRO A 120 6.46 2.40 -7.48
C PRO A 120 6.12 3.06 -6.14
N PRO A 121 6.59 2.53 -5.01
CA PRO A 121 6.36 3.14 -3.70
C PRO A 121 7.08 4.48 -3.58
N PHE A 122 6.62 5.33 -2.65
CA PHE A 122 7.43 6.44 -2.17
C PHE A 122 8.68 5.91 -1.48
N PRO A 123 9.79 6.68 -1.50
CA PRO A 123 10.90 6.42 -0.61
C PRO A 123 10.43 6.39 0.86
N PRO A 124 11.10 5.63 1.74
CA PRO A 124 10.78 5.61 3.17
C PRO A 124 10.63 7.02 3.72
N MET A 125 9.69 7.22 4.65
CA MET A 125 9.52 8.52 5.29
C MET A 125 10.77 8.90 6.08
N THR A 126 11.12 10.16 6.03
CA THR A 126 12.07 10.74 6.96
C THR A 126 11.50 10.74 8.39
N GLU A 127 12.35 10.86 9.40
CA GLU A 127 11.92 10.98 10.80
C GLU A 127 10.89 12.10 10.99
N ALA A 128 11.14 13.28 10.40
CA ALA A 128 10.24 14.43 10.50
C ALA A 128 8.86 14.18 9.82
N GLU A 129 8.83 13.52 8.66
CA GLU A 129 7.59 13.15 7.98
C GLU A 129 6.79 12.14 8.79
N LEU A 130 7.48 11.19 9.41
CA LEU A 130 6.84 10.17 10.25
C LEU A 130 6.30 10.81 11.52
N ASP A 131 7.07 11.65 12.21
CA ASP A 131 6.62 12.39 13.39
C ASP A 131 5.37 13.23 13.10
N ALA A 132 5.36 13.94 11.96
CA ALA A 132 4.19 14.73 11.54
C ALA A 132 2.93 13.88 11.36
N SER A 133 3.07 12.60 10.97
CA SER A 133 1.94 11.67 10.84
C SER A 133 1.34 11.27 12.19
N PHE A 134 2.12 11.34 13.26
CA PHE A 134 1.66 11.05 14.63
C PHE A 134 1.19 12.31 15.39
N ASP A 135 1.45 13.50 14.86
CA ASP A 135 1.01 14.78 15.46
C ASP A 135 -0.43 15.18 15.09
N TYR A 136 -1.13 14.39 14.27
CA TYR A 136 -2.54 14.64 14.00
C TYR A 136 -3.40 14.51 15.27
N PRO A 137 -4.53 15.21 15.35
CA PRO A 137 -5.38 15.24 16.56
C PRO A 137 -6.20 13.94 16.70
N TYR A 138 -5.52 12.82 16.90
CA TYR A 138 -6.15 11.54 17.16
C TYR A 138 -6.81 11.54 18.55
N THR A 139 -8.06 11.08 18.63
CA THR A 139 -8.80 10.97 19.89
C THR A 139 -8.29 9.87 20.80
N ARG A 140 -7.62 8.85 20.26
CA ARG A 140 -7.17 7.63 20.97
C ARG A 140 -8.31 6.90 21.71
N LEU A 141 -9.54 7.15 21.32
CA LEU A 141 -10.75 6.56 21.91
C LEU A 141 -11.46 5.66 20.89
N PRO A 142 -12.23 4.67 21.35
CA PRO A 142 -13.11 3.90 20.50
C PRO A 142 -14.10 4.79 19.74
N HIS A 143 -14.49 4.37 18.55
CA HIS A 143 -15.52 5.09 17.79
C HIS A 143 -16.81 5.22 18.61
N PRO A 144 -17.51 6.39 18.60
CA PRO A 144 -18.70 6.66 19.42
C PRO A 144 -19.83 5.62 19.34
N LYS A 145 -19.93 4.88 18.19
CA LYS A 145 -20.91 3.79 18.04
C LYS A 145 -20.73 2.65 19.04
N TYR A 146 -19.56 2.54 19.66
CA TYR A 146 -19.25 1.52 20.66
C TYR A 146 -19.42 2.02 22.11
N LYS A 147 -19.98 3.21 22.31
CA LYS A 147 -20.21 3.76 23.66
C LYS A 147 -21.02 2.76 24.50
N GLY A 148 -20.51 2.44 25.68
CA GLY A 148 -21.10 1.45 26.59
C GLY A 148 -20.89 -0.02 26.23
N LYS A 149 -20.03 -0.31 25.23
CA LYS A 149 -19.63 -1.67 24.88
C LYS A 149 -18.17 -1.88 25.21
N THR A 150 -17.83 -3.03 25.75
CA THR A 150 -16.44 -3.45 25.98
C THR A 150 -15.86 -3.90 24.62
N ILE A 151 -14.64 -3.39 24.32
CA ILE A 151 -13.85 -3.81 23.17
C ILE A 151 -12.54 -4.36 23.70
N SER A 152 -12.47 -5.69 23.84
CA SER A 152 -11.30 -6.38 24.42
C SER A 152 -9.99 -6.04 23.72
N ALA A 153 -10.03 -5.89 22.38
CA ALA A 153 -8.84 -5.49 21.62
C ALA A 153 -8.37 -4.08 21.99
N PHE A 154 -9.28 -3.13 22.24
CA PHE A 154 -8.93 -1.77 22.67
C PHE A 154 -8.29 -1.80 24.06
N ASP A 155 -8.86 -2.55 25.00
CA ASP A 155 -8.32 -2.69 26.35
C ASP A 155 -6.87 -3.21 26.36
N MET A 156 -6.55 -4.10 25.42
CA MET A 156 -5.19 -4.64 25.25
C MET A 156 -4.19 -3.61 24.69
N ILE A 157 -4.61 -2.76 23.76
CA ILE A 157 -3.69 -1.94 22.96
C ILE A 157 -3.74 -0.44 23.28
N GLN A 158 -4.66 0.04 24.11
CA GLN A 158 -4.88 1.45 24.36
C GLN A 158 -3.64 2.22 24.85
N TYR A 159 -2.69 1.53 25.48
CA TYR A 159 -1.43 2.11 25.95
C TYR A 159 -0.24 1.78 25.03
N SER A 160 -0.49 1.20 23.87
CA SER A 160 0.57 0.87 22.92
C SER A 160 1.02 2.10 22.15
N VAL A 161 2.33 2.25 21.98
CA VAL A 161 2.97 3.30 21.20
C VAL A 161 3.76 2.69 20.05
N ASN A 162 3.47 3.15 18.86
CA ASN A 162 4.19 2.71 17.66
C ASN A 162 5.43 3.61 17.46
N ILE A 163 6.61 3.02 17.46
CA ILE A 163 7.89 3.74 17.41
C ILE A 163 8.53 3.79 16.01
N HIS A 164 8.13 2.89 15.11
CA HIS A 164 8.65 2.82 13.75
C HIS A 164 7.64 2.19 12.80
N ARG A 165 7.90 2.30 11.51
CA ARG A 165 7.18 1.67 10.41
C ARG A 165 8.15 0.83 9.58
N GLY A 166 7.61 -0.23 8.94
CA GLY A 166 8.41 -1.16 8.14
C GLY A 166 9.01 -2.31 8.96
N CYS A 167 9.39 -3.37 8.26
CA CYS A 167 10.05 -4.54 8.87
C CYS A 167 10.89 -5.30 7.85
N PHE A 168 12.17 -5.44 8.10
CA PHE A 168 13.10 -6.21 7.26
C PHE A 168 13.14 -7.72 7.59
N GLY A 169 12.32 -8.19 8.53
CA GLY A 169 12.38 -9.56 9.06
C GLY A 169 12.07 -10.67 8.05
N GLY A 170 11.27 -10.40 7.01
CA GLY A 170 10.99 -11.36 5.93
C GLY A 170 10.36 -12.69 6.39
N CYS A 171 9.71 -12.73 7.55
CA CYS A 171 9.11 -13.95 8.09
C CYS A 171 8.00 -14.46 7.17
N ALA A 172 8.03 -15.74 6.80
CA ALA A 172 7.11 -16.32 5.82
C ALA A 172 5.62 -16.26 6.21
N PHE A 173 5.30 -16.15 7.49
CA PHE A 173 3.93 -16.04 8.00
C PHE A 173 3.46 -14.60 8.20
N CYS A 174 4.34 -13.60 8.07
CA CYS A 174 4.06 -12.23 8.50
C CYS A 174 3.89 -11.28 7.30
N THR A 175 2.79 -10.54 7.25
CA THR A 175 2.50 -9.59 6.18
C THR A 175 2.93 -8.15 6.50
N ILE A 176 3.56 -7.88 7.65
CA ILE A 176 3.95 -6.53 8.03
C ILE A 176 4.92 -5.93 7.01
N SER A 177 5.93 -6.67 6.56
CA SER A 177 6.89 -6.19 5.56
C SER A 177 6.24 -5.92 4.19
N ALA A 178 5.24 -6.72 3.81
CA ALA A 178 4.49 -6.49 2.58
C ALA A 178 3.56 -5.26 2.68
N HIS A 179 3.00 -4.99 3.87
CA HIS A 179 2.10 -3.86 4.09
C HIS A 179 2.83 -2.55 4.37
N GLN A 180 3.79 -2.56 5.30
CA GLN A 180 4.49 -1.34 5.73
C GLN A 180 5.79 -1.07 4.97
N GLY A 181 6.22 -2.01 4.13
CA GLY A 181 7.49 -1.98 3.43
C GLY A 181 8.62 -2.67 4.21
N LYS A 182 9.72 -2.92 3.51
CA LYS A 182 10.91 -3.63 4.04
C LYS A 182 11.96 -2.70 4.62
N PHE A 183 11.80 -1.40 4.46
CA PHE A 183 12.71 -0.37 4.97
C PHE A 183 12.12 0.25 6.24
N ILE A 184 12.98 0.44 7.24
CA ILE A 184 12.56 1.01 8.53
C ILE A 184 12.58 2.53 8.48
N ALA A 185 11.46 3.15 8.88
CA ALA A 185 11.38 4.57 9.20
C ALA A 185 11.04 4.70 10.69
N SER A 186 11.86 5.38 11.47
CA SER A 186 11.70 5.53 12.92
C SER A 186 11.24 6.94 13.30
N ARG A 187 10.44 7.02 14.35
CA ARG A 187 10.06 8.29 14.99
C ARG A 187 11.20 8.84 15.83
N SER A 188 11.20 10.15 16.03
CA SER A 188 12.09 10.77 17.00
C SER A 188 11.72 10.38 18.44
N LYS A 189 12.72 10.38 19.31
CA LYS A 189 12.50 10.18 20.74
C LYS A 189 11.51 11.20 21.33
N GLN A 190 11.57 12.45 20.84
CA GLN A 190 10.69 13.53 21.30
C GLN A 190 9.23 13.25 20.93
N SER A 191 8.95 12.83 19.70
CA SER A 191 7.61 12.44 19.24
C SER A 191 7.03 11.28 20.06
N ILE A 192 7.85 10.25 20.32
CA ILE A 192 7.45 9.10 21.14
C ILE A 192 7.10 9.53 22.57
N LEU A 193 7.96 10.31 23.23
CA LEU A 193 7.73 10.78 24.60
C LEU A 193 6.51 11.70 24.73
N LYS A 194 6.26 12.55 23.71
CA LYS A 194 5.06 13.38 23.63
C LYS A 194 3.79 12.52 23.60
N GLU A 195 3.79 11.44 22.82
CA GLU A 195 2.65 10.52 22.76
C GLU A 195 2.46 9.73 24.05
N VAL A 196 3.52 9.19 24.63
CA VAL A 196 3.46 8.51 25.94
C VAL A 196 2.81 9.41 26.97
N LYS A 197 3.24 10.68 27.06
CA LYS A 197 2.67 11.66 27.98
C LYS A 197 1.17 11.88 27.72
N ALA A 198 0.75 12.03 26.45
CA ALA A 198 -0.64 12.23 26.08
C ALA A 198 -1.56 11.01 26.34
N ILE A 199 -0.98 9.82 26.50
CA ILE A 199 -1.74 8.59 26.81
C ILE A 199 -1.89 8.41 28.33
N THR A 200 -0.94 8.91 29.12
CA THR A 200 -0.89 8.71 30.58
C THR A 200 -1.50 9.85 31.39
N GLU A 201 -1.71 11.02 30.82
CA GLU A 201 -2.41 12.18 31.39
C GLU A 201 -3.88 12.20 30.95
#